data_60cecba2db0bebf5ad85dd0b44e44d48
#
_entry.id   60cecba2db0bebf5ad85dd0b44e44d48
#
_cell.length_a   1.000
_cell.length_b   1.000
_cell.length_c   1.000
_cell.angle_alpha   90.00
_cell.angle_beta   90.00
_cell.angle_gamma   90.00
#
_symmetry.space_group_name_H-M   'P 1'
#
loop_
_entity.id
_entity.type
_entity.pdbx_description
1 polymer ?
#
loop_
_entity_poly.entity_id
_entity_poly.type
_entity_poly.pdbx_seq_one_letter_code
_entity_poly.pdbx_strand_id
1 'polypeptide(L)'
;TNGAAAGGLRPPTAGELPGGSASDQYNAAFGFLKQADYSAAEDGFKAFLAQHPRDSLAGSAQYWLGETYYTRGRYAEAASAFAEGYKNYPKGAKAADDLLKLGMSLARANQKQNACIAFAQLDRDFPQPGAAIRDRASAEKKRLGC
;
A
#
# COMPACT_ATOMS: atom_id res chain seq x y z
N THR A 1 21.59 -7.18 31.15
CA THR A 1 21.11 -6.87 30.85
C THR A 1 20.82 -6.52 30.15
N ASN A 2 20.88 -7.06 29.94
CA ASN A 2 20.54 -6.51 29.34
C ASN A 2 19.62 -5.84 29.74
N GLY A 3 19.73 -5.92 30.73
CA GLY A 3 18.79 -5.09 31.34
C GLY A 3 18.87 -3.75 30.80
N ALA A 4 20.03 -3.43 30.45
CA ALA A 4 20.19 -2.20 29.73
C ALA A 4 19.25 -2.17 28.59
N ALA A 5 19.13 -3.28 27.95
CA ALA A 5 18.12 -3.40 26.94
C ALA A 5 16.76 -3.10 27.55
N ALA A 6 16.49 -3.67 28.69
CA ALA A 6 15.22 -3.38 29.35
C ALA A 6 15.11 -1.90 29.69
N GLY A 7 16.21 -1.36 30.21
CA GLY A 7 16.22 0.07 30.56
C GLY A 7 16.05 0.97 29.37
N GLY A 8 16.56 0.55 28.22
CA GLY A 8 16.40 1.33 27.00
C GLY A 8 15.10 1.12 26.29
N LEU A 9 14.33 0.14 26.72
CA LEU A 9 13.08 -0.17 26.06
C LEU A 9 11.96 0.64 26.67
N ARG A 10 11.21 1.26 25.83
CA ARG A 10 9.95 1.88 26.17
C ARG A 10 8.87 1.28 25.31
N PRO A 11 7.63 1.30 25.75
CA PRO A 11 6.55 0.82 24.91
C PRO A 11 6.54 1.59 23.59
N PRO A 12 6.37 0.92 22.45
CA PRO A 12 6.28 1.63 21.18
C PRO A 12 5.08 2.56 21.17
N THR A 13 5.26 3.74 20.63
CA THR A 13 4.15 4.63 20.39
C THR A 13 3.47 4.24 19.06
N ALA A 14 2.28 4.78 18.83
CA ALA A 14 1.56 4.50 17.59
C ALA A 14 2.42 4.85 16.38
N GLY A 15 2.53 3.92 15.44
CA GLY A 15 3.33 4.09 14.25
C GLY A 15 4.81 3.82 14.41
N GLU A 16 5.26 3.60 15.63
CA GLU A 16 6.66 3.30 15.86
C GLU A 16 6.94 1.83 15.63
N LEU A 17 8.03 1.52 14.93
CA LEU A 17 8.38 0.14 14.65
C LEU A 17 9.21 -0.42 15.80
N PRO A 18 8.95 -1.65 16.25
CA PRO A 18 9.78 -2.31 17.23
C PRO A 18 11.15 -2.61 16.63
N GLY A 19 12.12 -2.88 17.49
CA GLY A 19 13.39 -3.44 17.03
C GLY A 19 13.15 -4.82 16.43
N GLY A 20 14.18 -5.36 15.82
CA GLY A 20 14.13 -6.68 15.24
C GLY A 20 14.23 -6.66 13.72
N SER A 21 13.77 -7.73 13.11
CA SER A 21 13.91 -7.89 11.66
C SER A 21 12.94 -7.00 10.90
N ALA A 22 13.23 -6.82 9.63
CA ALA A 22 12.29 -6.13 8.73
C ALA A 22 10.92 -6.80 8.76
N SER A 23 10.90 -8.12 8.80
CA SER A 23 9.64 -8.88 8.89
C SER A 23 8.86 -8.52 10.15
N ASP A 24 9.53 -8.42 11.30
CA ASP A 24 8.86 -8.06 12.55
C ASP A 24 8.30 -6.65 12.47
N GLN A 25 9.05 -5.72 11.89
CA GLN A 25 8.62 -4.34 11.73
C GLN A 25 7.41 -4.23 10.79
N TYR A 26 7.45 -4.98 9.68
CA TYR A 26 6.32 -5.05 8.76
C TYR A 26 5.08 -5.58 9.46
N ASN A 27 5.24 -6.66 10.22
CA ASN A 27 4.11 -7.28 10.91
C ASN A 27 3.51 -6.35 11.97
N ALA A 28 4.35 -5.54 12.63
CA ALA A 28 3.85 -4.56 13.59
C ALA A 28 2.98 -3.50 12.89
N ALA A 29 3.46 -2.96 11.77
CA ALA A 29 2.69 -2.00 10.98
C ALA A 29 1.37 -2.61 10.50
N PHE A 30 1.43 -3.83 9.98
CA PHE A 30 0.24 -4.54 9.51
C PHE A 30 -0.73 -4.83 10.66
N GLY A 31 -0.21 -5.08 11.86
CA GLY A 31 -1.03 -5.25 13.05
C GLY A 31 -1.87 -4.02 13.37
N PHE A 32 -1.28 -2.83 13.24
CA PHE A 32 -2.05 -1.60 13.39
C PHE A 32 -3.17 -1.50 12.37
N LEU A 33 -2.87 -1.86 11.13
CA LEU A 33 -3.88 -1.84 10.06
C LEU A 33 -5.05 -2.78 10.39
N LYS A 34 -4.75 -3.98 10.86
CA LYS A 34 -5.78 -4.96 11.21
C LYS A 34 -6.64 -4.49 12.37
N GLN A 35 -6.10 -3.65 13.22
CA GLN A 35 -6.84 -3.06 14.35
C GLN A 35 -7.57 -1.77 13.95
N ALA A 36 -7.53 -1.42 12.68
CA ALA A 36 -8.09 -0.18 12.15
C ALA A 36 -7.44 1.07 12.76
N ASP A 37 -6.23 0.94 13.27
CA ASP A 37 -5.43 2.09 13.72
C ASP A 37 -4.66 2.61 12.51
N TYR A 38 -5.35 3.33 11.65
CA TYR A 38 -4.81 3.73 10.35
C TYR A 38 -3.67 4.73 10.47
N SER A 39 -3.73 5.62 11.43
CA SER A 39 -2.66 6.59 11.64
C SER A 39 -1.36 5.89 12.04
N ALA A 40 -1.43 4.94 12.96
CA ALA A 40 -0.27 4.16 13.37
C ALA A 40 0.24 3.28 12.23
N ALA A 41 -0.68 2.68 11.47
CA ALA A 41 -0.31 1.87 10.31
C ALA A 41 0.42 2.71 9.27
N GLU A 42 -0.08 3.90 8.98
CA GLU A 42 0.56 4.81 8.04
C GLU A 42 2.00 5.10 8.47
N ASP A 43 2.17 5.51 9.72
CA ASP A 43 3.49 5.83 10.25
C ASP A 43 4.41 4.62 10.21
N GLY A 44 3.88 3.45 10.57
CA GLY A 44 4.65 2.21 10.57
C GLY A 44 5.11 1.80 9.17
N PHE A 45 4.24 1.85 8.19
CA PHE A 45 4.62 1.51 6.82
C PHE A 45 5.59 2.53 6.23
N LYS A 46 5.41 3.82 6.50
CA LYS A 46 6.35 4.84 6.06
C LYS A 46 7.73 4.61 6.66
N ALA A 47 7.81 4.31 7.94
CA ALA A 47 9.07 4.04 8.60
C ALA A 47 9.73 2.78 8.03
N PHE A 48 8.94 1.73 7.80
CA PHE A 48 9.44 0.50 7.17
C PHE A 48 10.06 0.80 5.81
N LEU A 49 9.34 1.55 4.98
CA LEU A 49 9.81 1.86 3.63
C LEU A 49 11.08 2.73 3.64
N ALA A 50 11.19 3.64 4.61
CA ALA A 50 12.39 4.45 4.75
C ALA A 50 13.59 3.63 5.18
N GLN A 51 13.39 2.63 6.04
CA GLN A 51 14.47 1.81 6.57
C GLN A 51 14.82 0.61 5.69
N HIS A 52 13.83 0.06 4.99
CA HIS A 52 13.98 -1.19 4.23
C HIS A 52 13.40 -1.10 2.82
N PRO A 53 13.83 -0.10 2.02
CA PRO A 53 13.21 0.11 0.70
C PRO A 53 13.48 -1.02 -0.30
N ARG A 54 14.45 -1.87 -0.02
CA ARG A 54 14.81 -2.98 -0.91
C ARG A 54 14.46 -4.35 -0.35
N ASP A 55 13.80 -4.37 0.79
CA ASP A 55 13.36 -5.64 1.38
C ASP A 55 12.28 -6.28 0.50
N SER A 56 12.19 -7.60 0.55
CA SER A 56 11.19 -8.32 -0.23
C SER A 56 9.76 -7.93 0.16
N LEU A 57 9.56 -7.38 1.35
CA LEU A 57 8.25 -6.93 1.82
C LEU A 57 7.94 -5.47 1.46
N ALA A 58 8.91 -4.76 0.87
CA ALA A 58 8.73 -3.33 0.63
C ALA A 58 7.58 -3.04 -0.33
N GLY A 59 7.43 -3.85 -1.38
CA GLY A 59 6.31 -3.68 -2.31
C GLY A 59 4.96 -3.86 -1.60
N SER A 60 4.86 -4.87 -0.74
CA SER A 60 3.65 -5.07 0.06
C SER A 60 3.41 -3.92 1.02
N ALA A 61 4.46 -3.43 1.68
CA ALA A 61 4.32 -2.29 2.60
C ALA A 61 3.81 -1.05 1.88
N GLN A 62 4.30 -0.81 0.67
CA GLN A 62 3.85 0.34 -0.13
C GLN A 62 2.37 0.19 -0.52
N TYR A 63 1.95 -1.02 -0.88
CA TYR A 63 0.55 -1.30 -1.19
C TYR A 63 -0.33 -1.05 0.03
N TRP A 64 0.05 -1.57 1.19
CA TRP A 64 -0.75 -1.39 2.40
C TRP A 64 -0.76 0.06 2.88
N LEU A 65 0.30 0.81 2.63
CA LEU A 65 0.27 2.26 2.87
C LEU A 65 -0.83 2.90 2.02
N GLY A 66 -0.93 2.54 0.75
CA GLY A 66 -2.00 3.01 -0.11
C GLY A 66 -3.38 2.66 0.44
N GLU A 67 -3.53 1.43 0.93
CA GLU A 67 -4.78 0.98 1.51
C GLU A 67 -5.15 1.77 2.77
N THR A 68 -4.18 2.17 3.59
CA THR A 68 -4.49 2.98 4.77
C THR A 68 -5.09 4.32 4.38
N TYR A 69 -4.59 4.92 3.30
CA TYR A 69 -5.18 6.16 2.78
C TYR A 69 -6.55 5.91 2.16
N TYR A 70 -6.67 4.89 1.33
CA TYR A 70 -7.90 4.59 0.62
C TYR A 70 -9.06 4.36 1.60
N THR A 71 -8.82 3.55 2.63
CA THR A 71 -9.84 3.21 3.62
C THR A 71 -10.34 4.43 4.38
N ARG A 72 -9.48 5.45 4.55
CA ARG A 72 -9.86 6.69 5.22
C ARG A 72 -10.47 7.71 4.28
N GLY A 73 -10.66 7.37 3.00
CA GLY A 73 -11.21 8.31 2.02
C GLY A 73 -10.20 9.34 1.52
N ARG A 74 -8.92 9.16 1.80
CA ARG A 74 -7.85 10.06 1.34
C ARG A 74 -7.36 9.58 -0.01
N TYR A 75 -8.21 9.77 -1.02
CA TYR A 75 -8.03 9.13 -2.32
C TYR A 75 -6.86 9.69 -3.12
N ALA A 76 -6.58 10.99 -3.04
CA ALA A 76 -5.43 11.57 -3.73
C ALA A 76 -4.12 11.01 -3.18
N GLU A 77 -4.03 10.87 -1.87
CA GLU A 77 -2.84 10.30 -1.23
C GLU A 77 -2.73 8.80 -1.51
N ALA A 78 -3.87 8.12 -1.53
CA ALA A 78 -3.90 6.70 -1.91
C ALA A 78 -3.38 6.51 -3.33
N ALA A 79 -3.85 7.33 -4.27
CA ALA A 79 -3.39 7.27 -5.65
C ALA A 79 -1.87 7.45 -5.74
N SER A 80 -1.34 8.42 -5.00
CA SER A 80 0.09 8.65 -4.96
C SER A 80 0.86 7.45 -4.43
N ALA A 81 0.37 6.85 -3.34
CA ALA A 81 1.01 5.70 -2.73
C ALA A 81 0.98 4.47 -3.66
N PHE A 82 -0.15 4.21 -4.32
CA PHE A 82 -0.24 3.10 -5.26
C PHE A 82 0.62 3.32 -6.50
N ALA A 83 0.69 4.55 -7.00
CA ALA A 83 1.56 4.88 -8.13
C ALA A 83 3.03 4.64 -7.78
N GLU A 84 3.45 5.01 -6.57
CA GLU A 84 4.80 4.73 -6.09
C GLU A 84 5.05 3.23 -5.98
N GLY A 85 4.06 2.46 -5.57
CA GLY A 85 4.17 1.01 -5.48
C GLY A 85 4.46 0.39 -6.84
N TYR A 86 3.71 0.79 -7.86
CA TYR A 86 3.93 0.28 -9.20
C TYR A 86 5.28 0.74 -9.76
N LYS A 87 5.62 2.02 -9.55
CA LYS A 87 6.86 2.60 -10.05
C LYS A 87 8.10 1.94 -9.45
N ASN A 88 8.10 1.73 -8.14
CA ASN A 88 9.28 1.25 -7.42
C ASN A 88 9.35 -0.27 -7.32
N TYR A 89 8.20 -0.96 -7.39
CA TYR A 89 8.13 -2.41 -7.24
C TYR A 89 7.30 -3.05 -8.37
N PRO A 90 7.67 -2.78 -9.63
CA PRO A 90 6.81 -3.19 -10.77
C PRO A 90 6.76 -4.70 -10.98
N LYS A 91 7.69 -5.44 -10.39
CA LYS A 91 7.72 -6.91 -10.48
C LYS A 91 7.30 -7.58 -9.17
N GLY A 92 6.86 -6.79 -8.19
CA GLY A 92 6.41 -7.32 -6.92
C GLY A 92 5.05 -7.96 -7.02
N ALA A 93 4.71 -8.72 -5.99
CA ALA A 93 3.44 -9.44 -5.94
C ALA A 93 2.22 -8.52 -5.95
N LYS A 94 2.38 -7.26 -5.56
CA LYS A 94 1.29 -6.28 -5.48
C LYS A 94 1.22 -5.33 -6.67
N ALA A 95 2.07 -5.51 -7.69
CA ALA A 95 2.16 -4.54 -8.78
C ALA A 95 0.84 -4.38 -9.55
N ALA A 96 0.17 -5.49 -9.87
CA ALA A 96 -1.12 -5.43 -10.53
C ALA A 96 -2.20 -4.84 -9.61
N ASP A 97 -2.16 -5.20 -8.33
CA ASP A 97 -3.05 -4.62 -7.33
C ASP A 97 -2.86 -3.11 -7.23
N ASP A 98 -1.61 -2.64 -7.30
CA ASP A 98 -1.31 -1.20 -7.26
C ASP A 98 -2.00 -0.47 -8.40
N LEU A 99 -1.93 -1.01 -9.62
CA LEU A 99 -2.58 -0.35 -10.76
C LEU A 99 -4.10 -0.36 -10.65
N LEU A 100 -4.68 -1.45 -10.17
CA LEU A 100 -6.11 -1.51 -9.93
C LEU A 100 -6.52 -0.44 -8.93
N LYS A 101 -5.85 -0.39 -7.79
CA LYS A 101 -6.21 0.54 -6.72
C LYS A 101 -5.87 1.98 -7.08
N LEU A 102 -4.83 2.19 -7.90
CA LEU A 102 -4.54 3.51 -8.45
C LEU A 102 -5.73 4.01 -9.27
N GLY A 103 -6.23 3.19 -10.19
CA GLY A 103 -7.40 3.55 -10.99
C GLY A 103 -8.61 3.84 -10.11
N MET A 104 -8.87 2.98 -9.13
CA MET A 104 -9.99 3.17 -8.21
C MET A 104 -9.85 4.46 -7.39
N SER A 105 -8.63 4.74 -6.91
CA SER A 105 -8.35 5.95 -6.13
C SER A 105 -8.55 7.21 -6.97
N LEU A 106 -8.05 7.19 -8.19
CA LEU A 106 -8.22 8.32 -9.11
C LEU A 106 -9.69 8.57 -9.44
N ALA A 107 -10.44 7.50 -9.64
CA ALA A 107 -11.88 7.63 -9.89
C ALA A 107 -12.59 8.27 -8.71
N ARG A 108 -12.25 7.87 -7.49
CA ARG A 108 -12.85 8.42 -6.28
C ARG A 108 -12.39 9.86 -6.02
N ALA A 109 -11.24 10.24 -6.55
CA ALA A 109 -10.72 11.61 -6.49
C ALA A 109 -11.23 12.49 -7.63
N ASN A 110 -12.23 12.04 -8.37
CA ASN A 110 -12.84 12.74 -9.50
C ASN A 110 -11.87 12.97 -10.66
N GLN A 111 -10.91 12.07 -10.84
CA GLN A 111 -9.96 12.12 -11.95
C GLN A 111 -10.24 10.96 -12.90
N LYS A 112 -11.41 11.01 -13.52
CA LYS A 112 -11.91 9.91 -14.35
C LYS A 112 -10.98 9.56 -15.50
N GLN A 113 -10.45 10.55 -16.20
CA GLN A 113 -9.57 10.27 -17.34
C GLN A 113 -8.28 9.58 -16.91
N ASN A 114 -7.68 10.05 -15.81
CA ASN A 114 -6.49 9.44 -15.27
C ASN A 114 -6.78 8.03 -14.75
N ALA A 115 -7.97 7.82 -14.20
CA ALA A 115 -8.40 6.48 -13.77
C ALA A 115 -8.45 5.52 -14.96
N CYS A 116 -9.03 5.96 -16.08
CA CYS A 116 -9.09 5.14 -17.30
C CYS A 116 -7.69 4.83 -17.83
N ILE A 117 -6.76 5.79 -17.72
CA ILE A 117 -5.37 5.55 -18.11
C ILE A 117 -4.73 4.47 -17.23
N ALA A 118 -4.97 4.52 -15.93
CA ALA A 118 -4.42 3.53 -15.01
C ALA A 118 -4.96 2.12 -15.32
N PHE A 119 -6.26 2.01 -15.60
CA PHE A 119 -6.85 0.72 -15.96
C PHE A 119 -6.31 0.20 -17.30
N ALA A 120 -6.06 1.10 -18.27
CA ALA A 120 -5.45 0.70 -19.53
C ALA A 120 -4.02 0.20 -19.30
N GLN A 121 -3.27 0.83 -18.40
CA GLN A 121 -1.94 0.38 -18.04
C GLN A 121 -1.98 -1.01 -17.43
N LEU A 122 -2.97 -1.26 -16.55
CA LEU A 122 -3.17 -2.58 -15.95
C LEU A 122 -3.38 -3.65 -17.04
N ASP A 123 -4.27 -3.38 -17.99
CA ASP A 123 -4.56 -4.33 -19.07
C ASP A 123 -3.31 -4.61 -19.91
N ARG A 124 -2.50 -3.58 -20.15
CA ARG A 124 -1.32 -3.71 -21.00
C ARG A 124 -0.21 -4.47 -20.30
N ASP A 125 0.06 -4.14 -19.03
CA ASP A 125 1.21 -4.70 -18.33
C ASP A 125 0.90 -6.02 -17.64
N PHE A 126 -0.36 -6.29 -17.36
CA PHE A 126 -0.80 -7.51 -16.69
C PHE A 126 -2.02 -8.07 -17.40
N PRO A 127 -1.82 -8.69 -18.58
CA PRO A 127 -2.97 -9.22 -19.34
C PRO A 127 -3.69 -10.37 -18.63
N GLN A 128 -3.03 -11.01 -17.66
CA GLN A 128 -3.64 -12.09 -16.86
C GLN A 128 -3.40 -11.83 -15.38
N PRO A 129 -4.04 -10.80 -14.81
CA PRO A 129 -3.73 -10.37 -13.43
C PRO A 129 -4.41 -11.23 -12.36
N GLY A 130 -5.16 -12.24 -12.75
CA GLY A 130 -6.01 -13.00 -11.85
C GLY A 130 -7.45 -12.54 -11.94
N ALA A 131 -8.37 -13.45 -11.64
CA ALA A 131 -9.80 -13.21 -11.85
C ALA A 131 -10.32 -12.03 -11.01
N ALA A 132 -9.90 -11.94 -9.76
CA ALA A 132 -10.41 -10.89 -8.86
C ALA A 132 -10.02 -9.49 -9.37
N ILE A 133 -8.78 -9.31 -9.77
CA ILE A 133 -8.30 -8.01 -10.29
C ILE A 133 -8.99 -7.71 -11.62
N ARG A 134 -9.01 -8.69 -12.53
CA ARG A 134 -9.63 -8.52 -13.84
C ARG A 134 -11.10 -8.13 -13.73
N ASP A 135 -11.84 -8.84 -12.91
CA ASP A 135 -13.27 -8.59 -12.78
C ASP A 135 -13.55 -7.24 -12.14
N ARG A 136 -12.78 -6.85 -11.14
CA ARG A 136 -12.95 -5.55 -10.51
C ARG A 136 -12.59 -4.43 -11.47
N ALA A 137 -11.48 -4.56 -12.21
CA ALA A 137 -11.07 -3.55 -13.19
C ALA A 137 -12.12 -3.40 -14.29
N SER A 138 -12.68 -4.50 -14.76
CA SER A 138 -13.73 -4.49 -15.77
C SER A 138 -14.96 -3.75 -15.28
N ALA A 139 -15.40 -4.02 -14.06
CA ALA A 139 -16.55 -3.35 -13.46
C ALA A 139 -16.31 -1.85 -13.29
N GLU A 140 -15.11 -1.47 -12.86
CA GLU A 140 -14.76 -0.07 -12.66
C GLU A 140 -14.72 0.67 -14.00
N LYS A 141 -14.12 0.09 -15.03
CA LYS A 141 -14.07 0.70 -16.36
C LYS A 141 -15.47 0.90 -16.92
N LYS A 142 -16.33 -0.08 -16.76
CA LYS A 142 -17.70 0.00 -17.23
C LYS A 142 -18.45 1.13 -16.53
N ARG A 143 -18.33 1.21 -15.23
CA ARG A 143 -18.98 2.25 -14.44
C ARG A 143 -18.51 3.64 -14.84
N LEU A 144 -17.22 3.79 -15.17
CA LEU A 144 -16.65 5.08 -15.57
C LEU A 144 -16.85 5.41 -17.04
N GLY A 145 -17.22 4.45 -17.84
CA GLY A 145 -17.33 4.65 -19.28
C GLY A 145 -15.98 4.65 -19.98
N CYS A 146 -14.99 3.98 -19.40
CA CYS A 146 -13.76 3.78 -20.13
C CYS A 146 -14.04 2.75 -21.24
#